data_0d252837514f165f3628044041f1e38f
#
_entry.id   0d252837514f165f3628044041f1e38f
#
_cell.length_a   1.000
_cell.length_b   1.000
_cell.length_c   1.000
_cell.angle_alpha   90.00
_cell.angle_beta   90.00
_cell.angle_gamma   90.00
#
_symmetry.space_group_name_H-M   'P 1'
#
loop_
_entity.id
_entity.type
_entity.pdbx_description
1 polymer ?
#
loop_
_entity_poly.entity_id
_entity_poly.type
_entity_poly.pdbx_seq_one_letter_code
_entity_poly.pdbx_strand_id
1 'polypeptide(L)'
;MLTSDDIRSKFLEYYKQRGHAEVLSASLLPEGDVTTLFTGSGMQPLIKYLLGEPHPAGTRIVDSQKCFRSEDIDEVGDNRHTTFFEMLGNWSLGDYFKAEQLPWVFEFLTRELGVDPSRLYVTVFAGEERYGLPKDDESVEIWRRIFKGVGIVAKPVHIGDPDRGNEVGMQGGRIFAYSSKKNWWSRAGPPEKMPAREPGGPDSEIFYDFGTPHDPKYGPHCHPNCECGRFMEIGNSVFMEYKKTDDGRFEKLPQQNVDFGGGLERISAAVTGNSDMFQIDTLKRLIDALPGSDMRSKRIIADHVRAASFLITDGVEPSNKDRGYMLRKVLRRSIVHASMLGRGEGDVNNLSAGSGETLERLFGIVCDMYAGTYALDRERILSVFRGENQKFRNTLIEGAFCMEAAG
;
A
#
# COMPACT_ATOMS: atom_id res chain seq x y z
N MET A 1 -11.81 5.13 19.61
CA MET A 1 -11.52 4.55 18.28
C MET A 1 -10.02 4.61 18.13
N LEU A 2 -9.36 3.52 17.69
CA LEU A 2 -7.91 3.51 17.52
C LEU A 2 -7.50 4.47 16.39
N THR A 3 -6.44 5.24 16.62
CA THR A 3 -5.80 6.08 15.60
C THR A 3 -4.79 5.27 14.78
N SER A 4 -4.33 5.80 13.66
CA SER A 4 -3.26 5.19 12.87
C SER A 4 -1.97 5.03 13.71
N ASP A 5 -1.65 5.98 14.58
CA ASP A 5 -0.51 5.89 15.51
C ASP A 5 -0.69 4.77 16.54
N ASP A 6 -1.90 4.59 17.08
CA ASP A 6 -2.21 3.48 17.98
C ASP A 6 -2.02 2.13 17.27
N ILE A 7 -2.49 2.00 16.04
CA ILE A 7 -2.38 0.76 15.24
C ILE A 7 -0.91 0.44 14.96
N ARG A 8 -0.11 1.44 14.53
CA ARG A 8 1.33 1.29 14.30
C ARG A 8 2.05 0.84 15.58
N SER A 9 1.82 1.53 16.67
CA SER A 9 2.45 1.24 17.97
C SER A 9 2.09 -0.16 18.46
N LYS A 10 0.82 -0.54 18.35
CA LYS A 10 0.36 -1.89 18.72
C LYS A 10 1.00 -2.98 17.85
N PHE A 11 1.17 -2.74 16.54
CA PHE A 11 1.80 -3.69 15.65
C PHE A 11 3.27 -3.93 16.03
N LEU A 12 4.02 -2.86 16.19
CA LEU A 12 5.43 -2.94 16.58
C LEU A 12 5.59 -3.67 17.92
N GLU A 13 4.79 -3.30 18.94
CA GLU A 13 4.85 -3.92 20.25
C GLU A 13 4.42 -5.38 20.23
N TYR A 14 3.38 -5.74 19.49
CA TYR A 14 2.89 -7.11 19.33
C TYR A 14 3.98 -8.06 18.79
N TYR A 15 4.74 -7.62 17.80
CA TYR A 15 5.81 -8.43 17.22
C TYR A 15 7.10 -8.38 18.06
N LYS A 16 7.40 -7.27 18.74
CA LYS A 16 8.50 -7.22 19.73
C LYS A 16 8.31 -8.24 20.85
N GLN A 17 7.09 -8.40 21.35
CA GLN A 17 6.76 -9.43 22.36
C GLN A 17 6.96 -10.86 21.83
N ARG A 18 7.05 -11.03 20.52
CA ARG A 18 7.36 -12.30 19.82
C ARG A 18 8.82 -12.41 19.39
N GLY A 19 9.68 -11.56 19.94
CA GLY A 19 11.13 -11.58 19.74
C GLY A 19 11.61 -10.90 18.45
N HIS A 20 10.79 -10.06 17.81
CA HIS A 20 11.23 -9.28 16.66
C HIS A 20 12.00 -8.04 17.10
N ALA A 21 13.09 -7.77 16.40
CA ALA A 21 13.84 -6.52 16.54
C ALA A 21 13.15 -5.43 15.69
N GLU A 22 12.80 -4.33 16.32
CA GLU A 22 12.32 -3.17 15.61
C GLU A 22 13.46 -2.47 14.86
N VAL A 23 13.26 -2.19 13.58
CA VAL A 23 14.20 -1.43 12.76
C VAL A 23 13.55 -0.15 12.26
N LEU A 24 14.38 0.84 11.95
CA LEU A 24 13.87 2.10 11.43
C LEU A 24 13.43 1.95 9.98
N SER A 25 12.37 2.67 9.62
CA SER A 25 11.95 2.80 8.21
C SER A 25 13.09 3.29 7.34
N ALA A 26 13.37 2.57 6.27
CA ALA A 26 14.34 3.00 5.27
C ALA A 26 13.83 4.25 4.51
N SER A 27 14.74 4.90 3.78
CA SER A 27 14.40 5.99 2.89
C SER A 27 13.45 5.55 1.77
N LEU A 28 12.63 6.49 1.29
CA LEU A 28 11.88 6.31 0.04
C LEU A 28 12.80 6.20 -1.19
N LEU A 29 14.07 6.56 -1.06
CA LEU A 29 15.08 6.43 -2.10
C LEU A 29 15.85 5.13 -1.87
N PRO A 30 15.59 4.06 -2.66
CA PRO A 30 16.23 2.77 -2.45
C PRO A 30 17.75 2.88 -2.62
N GLU A 31 18.49 2.39 -1.63
CA GLU A 31 19.95 2.30 -1.68
C GLU A 31 20.39 1.04 -2.43
N GLY A 32 21.26 1.23 -3.43
CA GLY A 32 21.83 0.10 -4.18
C GLY A 32 20.90 -0.58 -5.18
N ASP A 33 19.65 -0.17 -5.28
CA ASP A 33 18.71 -0.65 -6.31
C ASP A 33 18.46 0.44 -7.36
N VAL A 34 19.01 0.21 -8.57
CA VAL A 34 18.84 1.10 -9.71
C VAL A 34 17.60 0.73 -10.58
N THR A 35 16.90 -0.33 -10.24
CA THR A 35 15.78 -0.85 -11.02
C THR A 35 14.47 -0.15 -10.69
N THR A 36 14.37 0.44 -9.49
CA THR A 36 13.18 1.15 -9.02
C THR A 36 13.50 2.59 -8.62
N LEU A 37 12.56 3.49 -8.88
CA LEU A 37 12.73 4.90 -8.51
C LEU A 37 12.55 5.12 -7.00
N PHE A 38 11.63 4.38 -6.38
CA PHE A 38 11.24 4.56 -4.99
C PHE A 38 11.07 3.22 -4.27
N THR A 39 11.16 3.25 -2.95
CA THR A 39 10.79 2.15 -2.08
C THR A 39 9.27 2.00 -2.09
N GLY A 40 8.78 0.96 -2.78
CA GLY A 40 7.35 0.69 -2.98
C GLY A 40 6.78 -0.44 -2.11
N SER A 41 7.64 -1.11 -1.31
CA SER A 41 7.23 -2.18 -0.40
C SER A 41 8.17 -2.30 0.79
N GLY A 42 7.68 -2.89 1.89
CA GLY A 42 8.44 -3.08 3.13
C GLY A 42 9.64 -4.02 2.97
N MET A 43 9.55 -5.01 2.08
CA MET A 43 10.63 -5.95 1.87
C MET A 43 11.79 -5.41 1.04
N GLN A 44 11.56 -4.36 0.25
CA GLN A 44 12.58 -3.88 -0.70
C GLN A 44 13.93 -3.54 -0.05
N PRO A 45 13.99 -2.89 1.13
CA PRO A 45 15.23 -2.68 1.86
C PRO A 45 15.86 -3.97 2.40
N LEU A 46 15.09 -5.06 2.53
CA LEU A 46 15.49 -6.31 3.17
C LEU A 46 15.85 -7.43 2.17
N ILE A 47 15.80 -7.17 0.86
CA ILE A 47 16.01 -8.18 -0.20
C ILE A 47 17.27 -9.02 0.01
N LYS A 48 18.42 -8.41 0.34
CA LYS A 48 19.68 -9.13 0.52
C LYS A 48 19.62 -10.12 1.69
N TYR A 49 18.88 -9.80 2.72
CA TYR A 49 18.70 -10.66 3.88
C TYR A 49 17.74 -11.83 3.59
N LEU A 50 16.71 -11.57 2.79
CA LEU A 50 15.84 -12.62 2.26
C LEU A 50 16.58 -13.57 1.31
N LEU A 51 17.67 -13.12 0.69
CA LEU A 51 18.56 -13.93 -0.13
C LEU A 51 19.63 -14.70 0.68
N GLY A 52 19.66 -14.54 2.02
CA GLY A 52 20.50 -15.31 2.92
C GLY A 52 21.66 -14.55 3.56
N GLU A 53 21.81 -13.23 3.32
CA GLU A 53 22.75 -12.45 4.11
C GLU A 53 22.24 -12.32 5.56
N PRO A 54 23.09 -12.43 6.57
CA PRO A 54 22.69 -12.22 7.96
C PRO A 54 22.27 -10.77 8.21
N HIS A 55 21.09 -10.57 8.79
CA HIS A 55 20.68 -9.23 9.21
C HIS A 55 21.30 -8.87 10.57
N PRO A 56 21.87 -7.66 10.76
CA PRO A 56 22.56 -7.28 12.00
C PRO A 56 21.66 -7.29 13.25
N ALA A 57 20.35 -7.11 13.08
CA ALA A 57 19.38 -7.13 14.17
C ALA A 57 18.80 -8.55 14.47
N GLY A 58 19.23 -9.59 13.73
CA GLY A 58 18.77 -10.97 13.94
C GLY A 58 17.83 -11.48 12.86
N THR A 59 17.11 -12.57 13.17
CA THR A 59 16.27 -13.32 12.22
C THR A 59 14.81 -12.90 12.22
N ARG A 60 14.35 -12.14 13.22
CA ARG A 60 12.99 -11.62 13.35
C ARG A 60 13.01 -10.10 13.34
N ILE A 61 12.42 -9.51 12.33
CA ILE A 61 12.45 -8.06 12.11
C ILE A 61 11.01 -7.54 12.05
N VAL A 62 10.79 -6.34 12.57
CA VAL A 62 9.51 -5.61 12.47
C VAL A 62 9.77 -4.12 12.23
N ASP A 63 8.96 -3.51 11.37
CA ASP A 63 8.94 -2.06 11.18
C ASP A 63 7.59 -1.51 10.70
N SER A 64 7.55 -0.19 10.53
CA SER A 64 6.55 0.52 9.73
C SER A 64 7.28 1.26 8.62
N GLN A 65 7.36 0.66 7.43
CA GLN A 65 8.11 1.16 6.30
C GLN A 65 7.32 2.20 5.51
N LYS A 66 7.92 3.37 5.30
CA LYS A 66 7.45 4.37 4.32
C LYS A 66 7.52 3.80 2.91
N CYS A 67 6.43 3.88 2.17
CA CYS A 67 6.35 3.43 0.78
C CYS A 67 5.77 4.51 -0.13
N PHE A 68 6.27 4.58 -1.35
CA PHE A 68 5.73 5.45 -2.39
C PHE A 68 5.63 4.71 -3.72
N ARG A 69 4.41 4.67 -4.28
CA ARG A 69 4.10 4.06 -5.59
C ARG A 69 3.75 5.13 -6.59
N SER A 70 4.68 5.45 -7.49
CA SER A 70 4.50 6.48 -8.52
C SER A 70 3.52 6.10 -9.61
N GLU A 71 3.32 4.82 -9.84
CA GLU A 71 2.35 4.25 -10.78
C GLU A 71 0.91 4.59 -10.42
N ASP A 72 0.62 4.73 -9.12
CA ASP A 72 -0.73 4.99 -8.61
C ASP A 72 -1.14 6.47 -8.67
N ILE A 73 -0.23 7.40 -9.05
CA ILE A 73 -0.50 8.85 -9.03
C ILE A 73 -1.78 9.21 -9.78
N ASP A 74 -2.02 8.62 -10.94
CA ASP A 74 -3.16 8.97 -11.79
C ASP A 74 -4.49 8.37 -11.29
N GLU A 75 -4.44 7.32 -10.47
CA GLU A 75 -5.59 6.66 -9.88
C GLU A 75 -6.10 7.39 -8.62
N VAL A 76 -5.25 8.16 -7.95
CA VAL A 76 -5.63 8.92 -6.76
C VAL A 76 -6.76 9.92 -7.08
N GLY A 77 -7.78 9.89 -6.24
CA GLY A 77 -9.01 10.68 -6.35
C GLY A 77 -10.26 9.86 -6.08
N ASP A 78 -10.17 8.53 -6.16
CA ASP A 78 -11.18 7.62 -5.65
C ASP A 78 -11.09 7.50 -4.11
N ASN A 79 -11.77 6.52 -3.52
CA ASN A 79 -11.82 6.33 -2.07
C ASN A 79 -10.79 5.33 -1.51
N ARG A 80 -9.85 4.82 -2.33
CA ARG A 80 -8.98 3.69 -1.93
C ARG A 80 -7.53 3.74 -2.43
N HIS A 81 -7.20 4.56 -3.44
CA HIS A 81 -5.84 4.68 -3.96
C HIS A 81 -5.09 5.83 -3.30
N THR A 82 -3.88 5.55 -2.86
CA THR A 82 -2.91 6.52 -2.32
C THR A 82 -1.53 6.23 -2.90
N THR A 83 -0.73 7.26 -3.12
CA THR A 83 0.65 7.11 -3.60
C THR A 83 1.62 6.82 -2.46
N PHE A 84 1.49 7.55 -1.35
CA PHE A 84 2.25 7.32 -0.13
C PHE A 84 1.40 6.53 0.87
N PHE A 85 2.03 5.53 1.49
CA PHE A 85 1.43 4.75 2.57
C PHE A 85 2.51 4.20 3.50
N GLU A 86 2.09 3.78 4.69
CA GLU A 86 2.95 3.07 5.61
C GLU A 86 2.64 1.56 5.53
N MET A 87 3.68 0.75 5.30
CA MET A 87 3.56 -0.70 5.31
C MET A 87 4.04 -1.23 6.67
N LEU A 88 3.11 -1.75 7.45
CA LEU A 88 3.44 -2.51 8.65
C LEU A 88 4.02 -3.86 8.22
N GLY A 89 5.27 -4.11 8.56
CA GLY A 89 6.00 -5.29 8.11
C GLY A 89 6.57 -6.11 9.24
N ASN A 90 6.49 -7.46 9.12
CA ASN A 90 7.25 -8.37 9.93
C ASN A 90 7.90 -9.45 9.06
N TRP A 91 9.13 -9.79 9.37
CA TRP A 91 9.94 -10.72 8.60
C TRP A 91 10.50 -11.82 9.47
N SER A 92 10.51 -13.03 8.89
CA SER A 92 11.27 -14.17 9.37
C SER A 92 12.38 -14.49 8.37
N LEU A 93 13.61 -14.45 8.81
CA LEU A 93 14.79 -14.79 8.01
C LEU A 93 15.25 -16.20 8.40
N GLY A 94 14.49 -17.22 7.97
CA GLY A 94 14.77 -18.62 8.26
C GLY A 94 14.44 -19.08 9.68
N ASP A 95 13.55 -18.39 10.38
CA ASP A 95 13.21 -18.72 11.78
C ASP A 95 11.82 -19.39 11.87
N TYR A 96 10.75 -18.64 11.69
CA TYR A 96 9.37 -19.16 11.68
C TYR A 96 8.77 -19.09 10.27
N PHE A 97 7.62 -19.76 10.07
CA PHE A 97 6.97 -19.83 8.77
C PHE A 97 5.44 -19.73 8.90
N LYS A 98 4.68 -20.42 8.03
CA LYS A 98 3.22 -20.34 7.94
C LYS A 98 2.49 -20.64 9.25
N ALA A 99 2.98 -21.61 10.00
CA ALA A 99 2.33 -22.10 11.21
C ALA A 99 2.24 -21.05 12.33
N GLU A 100 3.21 -20.13 12.38
CA GLU A 100 3.23 -19.00 13.30
C GLU A 100 2.65 -17.74 12.67
N GLN A 101 3.05 -17.42 11.43
CA GLN A 101 2.68 -16.17 10.78
C GLN A 101 1.17 -16.00 10.65
N LEU A 102 0.47 -16.98 10.10
CA LEU A 102 -0.97 -16.84 9.83
C LEU A 102 -1.81 -16.68 11.11
N PRO A 103 -1.59 -17.48 12.19
CA PRO A 103 -2.23 -17.22 13.47
C PRO A 103 -1.89 -15.86 14.08
N TRP A 104 -0.62 -15.40 14.02
CA TRP A 104 -0.22 -14.13 14.62
C TRP A 104 -0.89 -12.94 13.95
N VAL A 105 -0.90 -12.88 12.63
CA VAL A 105 -1.55 -11.76 11.94
C VAL A 105 -3.06 -11.77 12.17
N PHE A 106 -3.70 -12.94 12.20
CA PHE A 106 -5.13 -13.04 12.52
C PHE A 106 -5.42 -12.60 13.97
N GLU A 107 -4.60 -13.03 14.92
CA GLU A 107 -4.72 -12.63 16.31
C GLU A 107 -4.53 -11.12 16.47
N PHE A 108 -3.50 -10.54 15.83
CA PHE A 108 -3.29 -9.11 15.81
C PHE A 108 -4.52 -8.35 15.33
N LEU A 109 -5.05 -8.70 14.18
CA LEU A 109 -6.21 -8.02 13.60
C LEU A 109 -7.47 -8.17 14.49
N THR A 110 -7.73 -9.37 15.01
CA THR A 110 -8.99 -9.64 15.70
C THR A 110 -8.98 -9.34 17.19
N ARG A 111 -7.86 -9.61 17.91
CA ARG A 111 -7.76 -9.41 19.35
C ARG A 111 -7.17 -8.05 19.71
N GLU A 112 -6.06 -7.66 19.04
CA GLU A 112 -5.40 -6.40 19.37
C GLU A 112 -6.11 -5.18 18.78
N LEU A 113 -6.64 -5.32 17.54
CA LEU A 113 -7.34 -4.24 16.86
C LEU A 113 -8.86 -4.33 16.92
N GLY A 114 -9.42 -5.48 17.33
CA GLY A 114 -10.87 -5.67 17.45
C GLY A 114 -11.61 -5.80 16.12
N VAL A 115 -10.90 -6.15 15.04
CA VAL A 115 -11.55 -6.41 13.74
C VAL A 115 -12.46 -7.64 13.84
N ASP A 116 -13.70 -7.51 13.38
CA ASP A 116 -14.67 -8.61 13.39
C ASP A 116 -14.20 -9.76 12.46
N PRO A 117 -13.89 -10.95 13.00
CA PRO A 117 -13.44 -12.08 12.18
C PRO A 117 -14.48 -12.52 11.14
N SER A 118 -15.76 -12.22 11.32
CA SER A 118 -16.81 -12.51 10.33
C SER A 118 -16.68 -11.69 9.06
N ARG A 119 -15.95 -10.56 9.10
CA ARG A 119 -15.63 -9.70 7.96
C ARG A 119 -14.36 -10.11 7.22
N LEU A 120 -13.57 -11.05 7.77
CA LEU A 120 -12.29 -11.45 7.17
C LEU A 120 -12.48 -12.61 6.19
N TYR A 121 -11.85 -12.48 5.04
CA TYR A 121 -11.72 -13.49 3.99
C TYR A 121 -10.26 -13.61 3.62
N VAL A 122 -9.85 -14.79 3.16
CA VAL A 122 -8.44 -15.02 2.85
C VAL A 122 -8.27 -15.68 1.49
N THR A 123 -7.12 -15.39 0.87
CA THR A 123 -6.71 -16.03 -0.36
C THR A 123 -5.45 -16.85 -0.15
N VAL A 124 -5.24 -17.86 -1.01
CA VAL A 124 -4.08 -18.74 -1.00
C VAL A 124 -3.72 -19.13 -2.43
N PHE A 125 -2.49 -19.61 -2.63
CA PHE A 125 -2.01 -20.02 -3.94
C PHE A 125 -2.65 -21.33 -4.42
N ALA A 126 -3.21 -21.31 -5.63
CA ALA A 126 -3.88 -22.44 -6.25
C ALA A 126 -2.92 -23.47 -6.88
N GLY A 127 -1.61 -23.20 -6.88
CA GLY A 127 -0.62 -23.97 -7.61
C GLY A 127 -0.45 -23.50 -9.06
N GLU A 128 0.66 -23.93 -9.67
CA GLU A 128 0.97 -23.68 -11.08
C GLU A 128 1.65 -24.92 -11.69
N GLU A 129 0.85 -25.81 -12.25
CA GLU A 129 1.31 -27.11 -12.77
C GLU A 129 2.41 -26.99 -13.82
N ARG A 130 2.33 -25.95 -14.68
CA ARG A 130 3.33 -25.68 -15.72
C ARG A 130 4.75 -25.57 -15.17
N TYR A 131 4.88 -25.09 -13.94
CA TYR A 131 6.16 -24.90 -13.28
C TYR A 131 6.42 -25.90 -12.14
N GLY A 132 5.54 -26.90 -11.98
CA GLY A 132 5.64 -27.89 -10.89
C GLY A 132 5.47 -27.29 -9.49
N LEU A 133 4.80 -26.12 -9.39
CA LEU A 133 4.53 -25.46 -8.14
C LEU A 133 3.22 -25.99 -7.54
N PRO A 134 3.24 -26.62 -6.37
CA PRO A 134 2.07 -27.23 -5.77
C PRO A 134 1.10 -26.18 -5.22
N LYS A 135 -0.15 -26.59 -5.00
CA LYS A 135 -1.14 -25.82 -4.24
C LYS A 135 -0.66 -25.62 -2.82
N ASP A 136 -1.01 -24.47 -2.24
CA ASP A 136 -0.71 -24.19 -0.82
C ASP A 136 -1.79 -24.75 0.12
N ASP A 137 -1.89 -26.10 0.14
CA ASP A 137 -2.82 -26.80 1.01
C ASP A 137 -2.51 -26.60 2.50
N GLU A 138 -1.24 -26.35 2.85
CA GLU A 138 -0.82 -26.05 4.21
C GLU A 138 -1.48 -24.77 4.75
N SER A 139 -1.43 -23.68 4.01
CA SER A 139 -2.12 -22.44 4.38
C SER A 139 -3.63 -22.61 4.47
N VAL A 140 -4.25 -23.42 3.57
CA VAL A 140 -5.68 -23.75 3.65
C VAL A 140 -6.03 -24.39 4.99
N GLU A 141 -5.25 -25.41 5.42
CA GLU A 141 -5.53 -26.11 6.66
C GLU A 141 -5.25 -25.27 7.91
N ILE A 142 -4.24 -24.40 7.87
CA ILE A 142 -3.99 -23.42 8.95
C ILE A 142 -5.17 -22.45 9.06
N TRP A 143 -5.62 -21.86 7.96
CA TRP A 143 -6.77 -20.96 7.96
C TRP A 143 -8.06 -21.62 8.42
N ARG A 144 -8.31 -22.86 8.01
CA ARG A 144 -9.48 -23.62 8.51
C ARG A 144 -9.46 -23.76 10.02
N ARG A 145 -8.29 -24.06 10.61
CA ARG A 145 -8.13 -24.16 12.08
C ARG A 145 -8.33 -22.83 12.77
N ILE A 146 -7.78 -21.74 12.21
CA ILE A 146 -7.90 -20.38 12.74
C ILE A 146 -9.39 -19.98 12.79
N PHE A 147 -10.10 -20.06 11.67
CA PHE A 147 -11.52 -19.70 11.61
C PHE A 147 -12.39 -20.59 12.49
N LYS A 148 -12.10 -21.89 12.55
CA LYS A 148 -12.80 -22.82 13.46
C LYS A 148 -12.61 -22.38 14.92
N GLY A 149 -11.45 -21.88 15.30
CA GLY A 149 -11.16 -21.40 16.66
C GLY A 149 -12.03 -20.21 17.09
N VAL A 150 -12.61 -19.47 16.14
CA VAL A 150 -13.55 -18.37 16.38
C VAL A 150 -14.99 -18.72 15.96
N GLY A 151 -15.29 -20.01 15.78
CA GLY A 151 -16.65 -20.50 15.49
C GLY A 151 -17.10 -20.33 14.03
N ILE A 152 -16.19 -20.03 13.10
CA ILE A 152 -16.50 -19.81 11.68
C ILE A 152 -16.13 -21.07 10.88
N VAL A 153 -17.08 -21.56 10.08
CA VAL A 153 -16.81 -22.63 9.10
C VAL A 153 -16.20 -22.01 7.84
N ALA A 154 -14.90 -22.24 7.65
CA ALA A 154 -14.17 -21.70 6.51
C ALA A 154 -14.09 -22.71 5.36
N LYS A 155 -15.04 -22.59 4.41
CA LYS A 155 -15.07 -23.43 3.20
C LYS A 155 -14.00 -22.95 2.22
N PRO A 156 -13.07 -23.80 1.75
CA PRO A 156 -12.16 -23.47 0.65
C PRO A 156 -12.89 -23.53 -0.68
N VAL A 157 -12.55 -22.57 -1.58
CA VAL A 157 -13.08 -22.50 -2.94
C VAL A 157 -11.92 -22.26 -3.90
N HIS A 158 -11.85 -23.05 -4.96
CA HIS A 158 -10.88 -22.87 -6.02
C HIS A 158 -11.43 -21.92 -7.09
N ILE A 159 -10.84 -20.76 -7.22
CA ILE A 159 -11.19 -19.76 -8.25
C ILE A 159 -10.25 -19.89 -9.46
N GLY A 160 -8.93 -19.95 -9.22
CA GLY A 160 -7.92 -19.87 -10.28
C GLY A 160 -7.73 -18.46 -10.78
N ASP A 161 -8.13 -18.16 -12.01
CA ASP A 161 -8.01 -16.81 -12.57
C ASP A 161 -9.03 -15.85 -11.94
N PRO A 162 -8.67 -14.59 -11.63
CA PRO A 162 -9.58 -13.58 -11.09
C PRO A 162 -10.82 -13.33 -11.95
N ASP A 163 -10.69 -13.36 -13.28
CA ASP A 163 -11.83 -13.17 -14.19
C ASP A 163 -12.90 -14.23 -13.99
N ARG A 164 -12.50 -15.47 -13.70
CA ARG A 164 -13.43 -16.53 -13.31
C ARG A 164 -14.15 -16.22 -12.00
N GLY A 165 -13.49 -15.51 -11.09
CA GLY A 165 -14.13 -15.06 -9.84
C GLY A 165 -15.34 -14.17 -10.10
N ASN A 166 -15.28 -13.29 -11.10
CA ASN A 166 -16.38 -12.46 -11.53
C ASN A 166 -17.58 -13.28 -12.07
N GLU A 167 -17.32 -14.45 -12.63
CA GLU A 167 -18.35 -15.35 -13.17
C GLU A 167 -18.98 -16.24 -12.09
N VAL A 168 -18.17 -16.81 -11.17
CA VAL A 168 -18.62 -17.85 -10.23
C VAL A 168 -18.91 -17.34 -8.82
N GLY A 169 -18.38 -16.17 -8.46
CA GLY A 169 -18.57 -15.52 -7.16
C GLY A 169 -18.00 -16.29 -5.97
N MET A 170 -18.50 -15.95 -4.79
CA MET A 170 -18.02 -16.47 -3.49
C MET A 170 -18.34 -17.94 -3.24
N GLN A 171 -19.35 -18.52 -3.83
CA GLN A 171 -19.80 -19.92 -3.65
C GLN A 171 -19.90 -20.34 -2.16
N GLY A 172 -20.17 -19.41 -1.26
CA GLY A 172 -20.19 -19.63 0.18
C GLY A 172 -18.80 -19.89 0.80
N GLY A 173 -17.74 -19.54 0.08
CA GLY A 173 -16.35 -19.69 0.51
C GLY A 173 -15.89 -18.64 1.52
N ARG A 174 -14.78 -18.95 2.19
CA ARG A 174 -14.05 -18.05 3.08
C ARG A 174 -12.54 -18.05 2.77
N ILE A 175 -12.04 -19.13 2.20
CA ILE A 175 -10.66 -19.32 1.76
C ILE A 175 -10.70 -19.51 0.25
N PHE A 176 -10.01 -18.67 -0.51
CA PHE A 176 -10.08 -18.68 -1.98
C PHE A 176 -8.72 -18.95 -2.57
N ALA A 177 -8.61 -20.01 -3.39
CA ALA A 177 -7.38 -20.32 -4.08
C ALA A 177 -7.34 -19.66 -5.47
N TYR A 178 -6.40 -18.73 -5.65
CA TYR A 178 -6.15 -18.04 -6.92
C TYR A 178 -4.83 -18.49 -7.56
N SER A 179 -4.73 -18.29 -8.86
CA SER A 179 -3.52 -18.53 -9.63
C SER A 179 -2.36 -17.61 -9.23
N SER A 180 -1.19 -17.86 -9.81
CA SER A 180 0.01 -17.04 -9.63
C SER A 180 -0.14 -15.56 -10.01
N LYS A 181 -1.21 -15.19 -10.70
CA LYS A 181 -1.54 -13.78 -10.98
C LYS A 181 -1.89 -12.99 -9.72
N LYS A 182 -2.37 -13.67 -8.65
CA LYS A 182 -2.82 -13.05 -7.40
C LYS A 182 -2.11 -13.56 -6.16
N ASN A 183 -1.85 -14.87 -6.06
CA ASN A 183 -1.25 -15.45 -4.86
C ASN A 183 0.16 -16.02 -5.09
N TRP A 184 0.96 -15.29 -5.85
CA TRP A 184 2.38 -15.51 -6.00
C TRP A 184 3.11 -14.18 -5.98
N TRP A 185 4.17 -14.09 -5.19
CA TRP A 185 4.98 -12.91 -5.13
C TRP A 185 6.42 -13.16 -5.59
N SER A 186 6.93 -12.28 -6.43
CA SER A 186 8.34 -12.01 -6.73
C SER A 186 8.47 -10.54 -7.16
N ARG A 187 9.69 -10.00 -7.18
CA ARG A 187 9.92 -8.63 -7.71
C ARG A 187 9.51 -8.47 -9.18
N ALA A 188 9.63 -9.55 -9.94
CA ALA A 188 9.28 -9.55 -11.35
C ALA A 188 7.81 -9.91 -11.63
N GLY A 189 7.01 -10.20 -10.61
CA GLY A 189 5.62 -10.67 -10.71
C GLY A 189 5.50 -12.20 -10.80
N PRO A 190 4.53 -12.73 -11.57
CA PRO A 190 4.24 -14.16 -11.60
C PRO A 190 5.39 -15.00 -12.21
N PRO A 191 5.39 -16.33 -12.00
CA PRO A 191 6.48 -17.23 -12.36
C PRO A 191 7.01 -17.11 -13.79
N GLU A 192 6.14 -16.82 -14.77
CA GLU A 192 6.52 -16.64 -16.18
C GLU A 192 7.40 -15.41 -16.38
N LYS A 193 7.25 -14.36 -15.60
CA LYS A 193 8.02 -13.11 -15.72
C LYS A 193 9.31 -13.13 -14.91
N MET A 194 9.47 -14.08 -13.98
CA MET A 194 10.66 -14.15 -13.13
C MET A 194 11.92 -14.46 -13.96
N PRO A 195 13.00 -13.69 -13.79
CA PRO A 195 14.31 -14.06 -14.33
C PRO A 195 14.90 -15.25 -13.55
N ALA A 196 15.92 -15.89 -14.14
CA ALA A 196 16.68 -16.91 -13.44
C ALA A 196 17.31 -16.36 -12.14
N ARG A 197 17.36 -17.20 -11.11
CA ARG A 197 17.87 -16.91 -9.75
C ARG A 197 17.02 -15.94 -8.93
N GLU A 198 15.91 -15.47 -9.46
CA GLU A 198 14.96 -14.64 -8.70
C GLU A 198 14.25 -15.50 -7.65
N PRO A 199 14.21 -15.06 -6.38
CA PRO A 199 13.42 -15.70 -5.35
C PRO A 199 11.96 -15.29 -5.45
N GLY A 200 11.07 -16.16 -4.97
CA GLY A 200 9.65 -15.91 -4.89
C GLY A 200 8.94 -17.00 -4.09
N GLY A 201 7.65 -16.87 -3.96
CA GLY A 201 6.86 -17.86 -3.27
C GLY A 201 5.36 -17.59 -3.32
N PRO A 202 4.57 -18.58 -2.88
CA PRO A 202 3.15 -18.37 -2.67
C PRO A 202 2.91 -17.32 -1.59
N ASP A 203 1.78 -16.67 -1.69
CA ASP A 203 1.33 -15.76 -0.65
C ASP A 203 -0.11 -16.05 -0.21
N SER A 204 -0.48 -15.47 0.94
CA SER A 204 -1.82 -15.52 1.49
C SER A 204 -2.22 -14.11 1.92
N GLU A 205 -3.22 -13.59 1.23
CA GLU A 205 -3.76 -12.25 1.48
C GLU A 205 -4.95 -12.33 2.44
N ILE A 206 -5.15 -11.27 3.21
CA ILE A 206 -6.30 -11.08 4.09
C ILE A 206 -7.12 -9.91 3.56
N PHE A 207 -8.40 -10.17 3.29
CA PHE A 207 -9.36 -9.18 2.82
C PHE A 207 -10.39 -8.87 3.89
N TYR A 208 -10.75 -7.59 3.99
CA TYR A 208 -11.87 -7.13 4.81
C TYR A 208 -13.09 -6.84 3.92
N ASP A 209 -14.26 -7.41 4.27
CA ASP A 209 -15.54 -7.16 3.60
C ASP A 209 -16.26 -5.97 4.25
N PHE A 210 -16.29 -4.82 3.58
CA PHE A 210 -17.04 -3.65 4.02
C PHE A 210 -18.56 -3.83 3.90
N GLY A 211 -19.02 -4.85 3.18
CA GLY A 211 -20.45 -5.10 2.95
C GLY A 211 -21.10 -4.09 2.02
N THR A 212 -20.32 -3.31 1.30
CA THR A 212 -20.87 -2.41 0.27
C THR A 212 -21.47 -3.19 -0.89
N PRO A 213 -22.50 -2.64 -1.57
CA PRO A 213 -23.06 -3.29 -2.75
C PRO A 213 -22.01 -3.57 -3.81
N HIS A 214 -22.10 -4.73 -4.46
CA HIS A 214 -21.29 -5.05 -5.62
C HIS A 214 -21.66 -4.14 -6.81
N ASP A 215 -20.65 -3.63 -7.53
CA ASP A 215 -20.85 -2.89 -8.77
C ASP A 215 -20.85 -3.86 -9.97
N PRO A 216 -21.99 -4.01 -10.67
CA PRO A 216 -22.14 -4.96 -11.77
C PRO A 216 -21.21 -4.72 -12.98
N LYS A 217 -20.59 -3.54 -13.08
CA LYS A 217 -19.60 -3.28 -14.15
C LYS A 217 -18.38 -4.20 -14.07
N TYR A 218 -18.10 -4.79 -12.90
CA TYR A 218 -17.01 -5.74 -12.68
C TYR A 218 -17.42 -7.20 -12.86
N GLY A 219 -18.62 -7.47 -13.39
CA GLY A 219 -19.15 -8.81 -13.64
C GLY A 219 -20.39 -9.13 -12.80
N PRO A 220 -21.01 -10.31 -13.01
CA PRO A 220 -22.26 -10.68 -12.33
C PRO A 220 -22.10 -10.98 -10.84
N HIS A 221 -20.90 -11.34 -10.39
CA HIS A 221 -20.64 -11.79 -9.03
C HIS A 221 -19.42 -11.11 -8.40
N CYS A 222 -19.49 -10.95 -7.07
CA CYS A 222 -18.40 -10.41 -6.27
C CYS A 222 -17.53 -11.53 -5.67
N HIS A 223 -16.24 -11.24 -5.45
CA HIS A 223 -15.27 -12.12 -4.78
C HIS A 223 -14.12 -11.27 -4.19
N PRO A 224 -13.20 -11.80 -3.35
CA PRO A 224 -12.17 -10.98 -2.69
C PRO A 224 -11.32 -10.13 -3.63
N ASN A 225 -10.92 -10.66 -4.78
CA ASN A 225 -10.15 -9.93 -5.80
C ASN A 225 -11.03 -9.16 -6.83
N CYS A 226 -12.31 -8.91 -6.51
CA CYS A 226 -13.16 -8.05 -7.32
C CYS A 226 -12.87 -6.57 -7.05
N GLU A 227 -12.66 -5.78 -8.09
CA GLU A 227 -12.30 -4.38 -7.97
C GLU A 227 -13.47 -3.43 -7.68
N CYS A 228 -14.65 -3.96 -7.32
CA CYS A 228 -15.82 -3.15 -7.00
C CYS A 228 -15.70 -2.34 -5.68
N GLY A 229 -14.65 -2.57 -4.88
CA GLY A 229 -14.43 -1.87 -3.62
C GLY A 229 -15.16 -2.44 -2.40
N ARG A 230 -15.88 -3.56 -2.54
CA ARG A 230 -16.49 -4.26 -1.41
C ARG A 230 -15.43 -4.90 -0.50
N PHE A 231 -14.47 -5.57 -1.10
CA PHE A 231 -13.35 -6.18 -0.42
C PHE A 231 -12.11 -5.30 -0.54
N MET A 232 -11.35 -5.20 0.53
CA MET A 232 -10.06 -4.51 0.54
C MET A 232 -9.01 -5.45 1.15
N GLU A 233 -7.94 -5.71 0.44
CA GLU A 233 -6.76 -6.37 0.97
C GLU A 233 -6.15 -5.51 2.06
N ILE A 234 -6.03 -6.06 3.26
CA ILE A 234 -5.48 -5.37 4.44
C ILE A 234 -4.14 -5.93 4.89
N GLY A 235 -3.70 -7.04 4.32
CA GLY A 235 -2.40 -7.63 4.60
C GLY A 235 -2.11 -8.81 3.70
N ASN A 236 -0.84 -9.00 3.40
CA ASN A 236 -0.33 -10.10 2.61
C ASN A 236 0.86 -10.77 3.30
N SER A 237 0.82 -12.09 3.46
CA SER A 237 1.93 -12.90 3.96
C SER A 237 2.56 -13.66 2.80
N VAL A 238 3.74 -13.24 2.37
CA VAL A 238 4.54 -13.92 1.36
C VAL A 238 5.41 -14.99 2.01
N PHE A 239 5.33 -16.20 1.49
CA PHE A 239 6.12 -17.35 1.92
C PHE A 239 7.21 -17.62 0.90
N MET A 240 8.35 -16.93 1.08
CA MET A 240 9.46 -16.99 0.14
C MET A 240 10.25 -18.27 0.34
N GLU A 241 9.96 -19.27 -0.48
CA GLU A 241 10.53 -20.61 -0.37
C GLU A 241 11.07 -21.19 -1.68
N TYR A 242 10.95 -20.47 -2.80
CA TYR A 242 11.38 -20.93 -4.12
C TYR A 242 12.35 -19.97 -4.78
N LYS A 243 13.17 -20.51 -5.68
CA LYS A 243 14.04 -19.76 -6.59
C LYS A 243 13.92 -20.35 -8.00
N LYS A 244 13.82 -19.49 -9.01
CA LYS A 244 13.81 -19.92 -10.42
C LYS A 244 15.22 -20.32 -10.84
N THR A 245 15.36 -21.49 -11.45
CA THR A 245 16.64 -22.01 -11.95
C THR A 245 16.95 -21.48 -13.36
N ASP A 246 18.19 -21.65 -13.83
CA ASP A 246 18.62 -21.17 -15.15
C ASP A 246 17.86 -21.87 -16.31
N ASP A 247 17.33 -23.08 -16.09
CA ASP A 247 16.52 -23.84 -17.04
C ASP A 247 15.00 -23.55 -16.92
N GLY A 248 14.62 -22.55 -16.11
CA GLY A 248 13.25 -22.08 -15.96
C GLY A 248 12.37 -22.88 -15.01
N ARG A 249 12.90 -23.89 -14.34
CA ARG A 249 12.23 -24.63 -13.26
C ARG A 249 12.31 -23.87 -11.93
N PHE A 250 11.68 -24.40 -10.91
CA PHE A 250 11.77 -23.87 -9.53
C PHE A 250 12.37 -24.91 -8.61
N GLU A 251 13.28 -24.46 -7.73
CA GLU A 251 13.83 -25.23 -6.64
C GLU A 251 13.56 -24.53 -5.31
N LYS A 252 13.49 -25.30 -4.23
CA LYS A 252 13.32 -24.70 -2.90
C LYS A 252 14.58 -23.94 -2.48
N LEU A 253 14.37 -22.78 -1.82
CA LEU A 253 15.44 -22.06 -1.17
C LEU A 253 15.98 -22.90 0.00
N PRO A 254 17.28 -22.74 0.34
CA PRO A 254 17.88 -23.36 1.54
C PRO A 254 17.19 -22.89 2.83
N GLN A 255 16.59 -21.71 2.80
CA GLN A 255 15.96 -21.02 3.92
C GLN A 255 14.56 -20.59 3.50
N GLN A 256 13.58 -20.87 4.36
CA GLN A 256 12.21 -20.39 4.19
C GLN A 256 12.06 -19.06 4.93
N ASN A 257 11.56 -18.05 4.25
CA ASN A 257 11.37 -16.72 4.82
C ASN A 257 9.90 -16.32 4.80
N VAL A 258 9.54 -15.51 5.79
CA VAL A 258 8.25 -14.78 5.78
C VAL A 258 8.51 -13.32 5.49
N ASP A 259 7.72 -12.77 4.59
CA ASP A 259 7.58 -11.34 4.35
C ASP A 259 6.10 -10.98 4.50
N PHE A 260 5.75 -10.30 5.58
CA PHE A 260 4.39 -9.77 5.76
C PHE A 260 4.38 -8.28 5.51
N GLY A 261 3.39 -7.82 4.74
CA GLY A 261 3.08 -6.41 4.53
C GLY A 261 1.59 -6.14 4.73
N GLY A 262 1.27 -5.23 5.64
CA GLY A 262 -0.08 -4.71 5.84
C GLY A 262 -0.10 -3.19 5.71
N GLY A 263 -0.92 -2.65 4.80
CA GLY A 263 -1.06 -1.18 4.67
C GLY A 263 -1.71 -0.58 5.90
N LEU A 264 -1.01 0.30 6.62
CA LEU A 264 -1.53 0.95 7.83
C LEU A 264 -2.86 1.65 7.54
N GLU A 265 -2.96 2.36 6.43
CA GLU A 265 -4.18 3.06 6.02
C GLU A 265 -5.34 2.10 5.76
N ARG A 266 -5.07 0.97 5.11
CA ARG A 266 -6.09 -0.07 4.81
C ARG A 266 -6.54 -0.78 6.09
N ILE A 267 -5.61 -1.10 6.98
CA ILE A 267 -5.94 -1.66 8.31
C ILE A 267 -6.75 -0.66 9.12
N SER A 268 -6.38 0.63 9.11
CA SER A 268 -7.13 1.70 9.80
C SER A 268 -8.56 1.83 9.25
N ALA A 269 -8.75 1.72 7.93
CA ALA A 269 -10.07 1.69 7.30
C ALA A 269 -10.89 0.48 7.76
N ALA A 270 -10.29 -0.71 7.83
CA ALA A 270 -10.95 -1.92 8.33
C ALA A 270 -11.34 -1.81 9.81
N VAL A 271 -10.45 -1.26 10.66
CA VAL A 271 -10.72 -1.04 12.10
C VAL A 271 -11.88 -0.07 12.31
N THR A 272 -11.98 0.97 11.45
CA THR A 272 -13.10 1.92 11.52
C THR A 272 -14.38 1.42 10.82
N GLY A 273 -14.28 0.35 10.03
CA GLY A 273 -15.38 -0.19 9.23
C GLY A 273 -15.81 0.74 8.07
N ASN A 274 -14.96 1.68 7.66
CA ASN A 274 -15.26 2.65 6.61
C ASN A 274 -14.50 2.30 5.32
N SER A 275 -15.25 2.08 4.23
CA SER A 275 -14.68 1.74 2.92
C SER A 275 -13.99 2.93 2.23
N ASP A 276 -14.15 4.15 2.72
CA ASP A 276 -13.41 5.32 2.26
C ASP A 276 -12.14 5.51 3.10
N MET A 277 -10.99 5.09 2.56
CA MET A 277 -9.69 5.24 3.22
C MET A 277 -9.36 6.68 3.62
N PHE A 278 -9.92 7.67 2.91
CA PHE A 278 -9.70 9.08 3.21
C PHE A 278 -10.47 9.56 4.46
N GLN A 279 -11.24 8.69 5.11
CA GLN A 279 -11.88 8.96 6.40
C GLN A 279 -11.05 8.48 7.62
N ILE A 280 -9.89 7.84 7.42
CA ILE A 280 -8.97 7.56 8.54
C ILE A 280 -8.41 8.87 9.09
N ASP A 281 -7.99 8.86 10.34
CA ASP A 281 -7.54 10.06 11.09
C ASP A 281 -6.48 10.89 10.36
N THR A 282 -5.45 10.25 9.79
CA THR A 282 -4.36 10.93 9.09
C THR A 282 -4.79 11.64 7.81
N LEU A 283 -5.65 11.02 6.99
CA LEU A 283 -6.11 11.61 5.73
C LEU A 283 -7.30 12.55 5.96
N LYS A 284 -8.22 12.20 6.86
CA LYS A 284 -9.39 13.02 7.18
C LYS A 284 -9.00 14.40 7.69
N ARG A 285 -7.95 14.50 8.51
CA ARG A 285 -7.45 15.77 9.03
C ARG A 285 -7.05 16.73 7.90
N LEU A 286 -6.49 16.22 6.81
CA LEU A 286 -6.14 17.00 5.62
C LEU A 286 -7.38 17.36 4.80
N ILE A 287 -8.31 16.40 4.61
CA ILE A 287 -9.59 16.61 3.92
C ILE A 287 -10.42 17.71 4.59
N ASP A 288 -10.55 17.66 5.91
CA ASP A 288 -11.36 18.61 6.68
C ASP A 288 -10.75 20.02 6.69
N ALA A 289 -9.44 20.14 6.49
CA ALA A 289 -8.75 21.42 6.37
C ALA A 289 -8.93 22.11 5.00
N LEU A 290 -9.51 21.41 4.01
CA LEU A 290 -9.73 21.93 2.65
C LEU A 290 -11.12 22.52 2.47
N PRO A 291 -11.26 23.67 1.77
CA PRO A 291 -12.56 24.26 1.44
C PRO A 291 -13.30 23.44 0.39
N GLY A 292 -14.56 23.82 0.13
CA GLY A 292 -15.38 23.27 -0.97
C GLY A 292 -15.87 21.84 -0.72
N SER A 293 -16.60 21.29 -1.70
CA SER A 293 -17.28 19.98 -1.63
C SER A 293 -16.73 18.93 -2.59
N ASP A 294 -15.82 19.28 -3.52
CA ASP A 294 -15.27 18.31 -4.47
C ASP A 294 -14.32 17.33 -3.77
N MET A 295 -14.84 16.18 -3.41
CA MET A 295 -14.10 15.14 -2.70
C MET A 295 -12.94 14.56 -3.53
N ARG A 296 -13.07 14.52 -4.86
CA ARG A 296 -11.99 14.02 -5.71
C ARG A 296 -10.75 14.91 -5.60
N SER A 297 -10.91 16.21 -5.74
CA SER A 297 -9.82 17.18 -5.56
C SER A 297 -9.25 17.14 -4.15
N LYS A 298 -10.10 17.05 -3.12
CA LYS A 298 -9.64 16.93 -1.73
C LYS A 298 -8.77 15.70 -1.48
N ARG A 299 -9.16 14.54 -2.01
CA ARG A 299 -8.37 13.30 -1.88
C ARG A 299 -7.02 13.41 -2.57
N ILE A 300 -7.00 13.96 -3.79
CA ILE A 300 -5.76 14.19 -4.53
C ILE A 300 -4.82 15.10 -3.74
N ILE A 301 -5.31 16.21 -3.21
CA ILE A 301 -4.49 17.15 -2.44
C ILE A 301 -3.97 16.48 -1.17
N ALA A 302 -4.82 15.81 -0.41
CA ALA A 302 -4.45 15.16 0.85
C ALA A 302 -3.35 14.11 0.66
N ASP A 303 -3.49 13.24 -0.34
CA ASP A 303 -2.46 12.26 -0.68
C ASP A 303 -1.16 12.92 -1.13
N HIS A 304 -1.24 13.83 -2.10
CA HIS A 304 -0.07 14.39 -2.75
C HIS A 304 0.75 15.33 -1.84
N VAL A 305 0.10 16.09 -0.96
CA VAL A 305 0.80 16.91 0.05
C VAL A 305 1.53 16.00 1.04
N ARG A 306 0.89 14.92 1.48
CA ARG A 306 1.53 13.93 2.35
C ARG A 306 2.72 13.27 1.64
N ALA A 307 2.54 12.77 0.44
CA ALA A 307 3.60 12.15 -0.36
C ALA A 307 4.78 13.11 -0.59
N ALA A 308 4.51 14.33 -1.02
CA ALA A 308 5.55 15.34 -1.28
C ALA A 308 6.35 15.68 -0.01
N SER A 309 5.72 15.72 1.17
CA SER A 309 6.41 15.98 2.44
C SER A 309 7.50 14.95 2.71
N PHE A 310 7.19 13.67 2.52
CA PHE A 310 8.15 12.58 2.73
C PHE A 310 9.22 12.53 1.64
N LEU A 311 8.84 12.69 0.36
CA LEU A 311 9.80 12.71 -0.75
C LEU A 311 10.82 13.83 -0.60
N ILE A 312 10.39 15.04 -0.24
CA ILE A 312 11.29 16.18 -0.04
C ILE A 312 12.21 15.96 1.17
N THR A 313 11.67 15.45 2.27
CA THR A 313 12.46 15.12 3.46
C THR A 313 13.54 14.08 3.15
N ASP A 314 13.21 13.06 2.35
CA ASP A 314 14.15 12.02 1.92
C ASP A 314 15.12 12.50 0.80
N GLY A 315 15.06 13.76 0.39
CA GLY A 315 16.08 14.39 -0.46
C GLY A 315 15.71 14.58 -1.92
N VAL A 316 14.45 14.32 -2.32
CA VAL A 316 14.02 14.55 -3.71
C VAL A 316 13.86 16.05 -4.00
N GLU A 317 14.37 16.48 -5.15
CA GLU A 317 14.19 17.83 -5.69
C GLU A 317 13.37 17.78 -6.98
N PRO A 318 12.43 18.74 -7.22
CA PRO A 318 11.64 18.77 -8.45
C PRO A 318 12.51 18.92 -9.70
N SER A 319 12.36 18.02 -10.67
CA SER A 319 13.10 18.06 -11.93
C SER A 319 12.26 17.60 -13.11
N ASN A 320 12.85 17.51 -14.32
CA ASN A 320 12.18 17.03 -15.53
C ASN A 320 12.34 15.52 -15.76
N LYS A 321 13.07 14.80 -14.88
CA LYS A 321 13.40 13.39 -15.06
C LYS A 321 13.24 12.63 -13.76
N ASP A 322 13.02 11.34 -13.88
CA ASP A 322 13.08 10.35 -12.82
C ASP A 322 12.30 10.74 -11.54
N ARG A 323 12.91 10.59 -10.38
CA ARG A 323 12.33 10.88 -9.06
C ARG A 323 11.82 12.32 -8.95
N GLY A 324 12.59 13.27 -9.47
CA GLY A 324 12.23 14.68 -9.43
C GLY A 324 11.03 15.03 -10.32
N TYR A 325 10.83 14.30 -11.42
CA TYR A 325 9.62 14.43 -12.24
C TYR A 325 8.38 13.97 -11.48
N MET A 326 8.45 12.87 -10.73
CA MET A 326 7.34 12.39 -9.94
C MET A 326 6.97 13.36 -8.82
N LEU A 327 7.97 13.90 -8.09
CA LEU A 327 7.73 14.95 -7.09
C LEU A 327 7.07 16.18 -7.73
N ARG A 328 7.59 16.65 -8.85
CA ARG A 328 7.01 17.77 -9.60
C ARG A 328 5.56 17.49 -9.99
N LYS A 329 5.26 16.27 -10.48
CA LYS A 329 3.91 15.85 -10.87
C LYS A 329 2.94 15.95 -9.70
N VAL A 330 3.27 15.40 -8.53
CA VAL A 330 2.37 15.46 -7.36
C VAL A 330 2.21 16.89 -6.82
N LEU A 331 3.28 17.70 -6.79
CA LEU A 331 3.19 19.11 -6.38
C LEU A 331 2.28 19.91 -7.31
N ARG A 332 2.50 19.85 -8.62
CA ARG A 332 1.69 20.60 -9.61
C ARG A 332 0.24 20.15 -9.63
N ARG A 333 -0.01 18.84 -9.50
CA ARG A 333 -1.37 18.29 -9.42
C ARG A 333 -2.09 18.81 -8.18
N SER A 334 -1.41 18.89 -7.02
CA SER A 334 -1.96 19.51 -5.81
C SER A 334 -2.32 20.98 -6.02
N ILE A 335 -1.45 21.76 -6.68
CA ILE A 335 -1.69 23.19 -6.97
C ILE A 335 -2.91 23.37 -7.86
N VAL A 336 -3.05 22.57 -8.92
CA VAL A 336 -4.19 22.62 -9.83
C VAL A 336 -5.50 22.33 -9.07
N HIS A 337 -5.55 21.23 -8.31
CA HIS A 337 -6.76 20.85 -7.56
C HIS A 337 -7.08 21.83 -6.42
N ALA A 338 -6.08 22.39 -5.75
CA ALA A 338 -6.31 23.45 -4.76
C ALA A 338 -6.89 24.72 -5.38
N SER A 339 -6.45 25.05 -6.59
CA SER A 339 -7.02 26.18 -7.33
C SER A 339 -8.47 25.93 -7.75
N MET A 340 -8.84 24.69 -8.09
CA MET A 340 -10.22 24.31 -8.41
C MET A 340 -11.14 24.44 -7.20
N LEU A 341 -10.68 24.03 -6.00
CA LEU A 341 -11.48 24.14 -4.77
C LEU A 341 -11.73 25.60 -4.33
N GLY A 342 -10.83 26.51 -4.66
CA GLY A 342 -10.94 27.94 -4.30
C GLY A 342 -11.82 28.76 -5.26
N ARG A 343 -12.34 28.17 -6.32
CA ARG A 343 -13.13 28.89 -7.34
C ARG A 343 -14.63 28.88 -7.00
N GLY A 344 -15.28 30.07 -7.10
CA GLY A 344 -16.71 30.13 -7.35
C GLY A 344 -16.99 29.68 -8.80
N GLU A 345 -18.18 29.16 -9.07
CA GLU A 345 -18.59 28.75 -10.41
C GLU A 345 -18.41 29.92 -11.41
N GLY A 346 -17.50 29.76 -12.38
CA GLY A 346 -17.35 30.69 -13.52
C GLY A 346 -15.94 31.26 -13.77
N ASP A 347 -14.97 31.12 -12.90
CA ASP A 347 -13.63 31.74 -13.09
C ASP A 347 -12.57 30.73 -13.53
N VAL A 348 -12.39 30.56 -14.84
CA VAL A 348 -11.46 29.57 -15.43
C VAL A 348 -10.01 30.08 -15.51
N ASN A 349 -9.76 31.39 -15.42
CA ASN A 349 -8.47 32.00 -15.75
C ASN A 349 -7.63 32.45 -14.55
N ASN A 350 -8.14 32.32 -13.31
CA ASN A 350 -7.42 32.78 -12.13
C ASN A 350 -7.05 31.63 -11.20
N LEU A 351 -5.77 31.24 -11.17
CA LEU A 351 -5.21 30.45 -10.08
C LEU A 351 -5.40 31.24 -8.79
N SER A 352 -6.40 30.88 -7.97
CA SER A 352 -6.76 31.66 -6.79
C SER A 352 -5.49 31.95 -5.96
N ALA A 353 -5.28 33.19 -5.57
CA ALA A 353 -4.13 33.63 -4.80
C ALA A 353 -3.95 32.80 -3.50
N GLY A 354 -5.05 32.32 -2.93
CA GLY A 354 -5.07 31.52 -1.69
C GLY A 354 -4.70 30.04 -1.82
N SER A 355 -4.54 29.50 -3.04
CA SER A 355 -4.22 28.07 -3.20
C SER A 355 -2.85 27.70 -2.62
N GLY A 356 -1.84 28.59 -2.78
CA GLY A 356 -0.51 28.39 -2.20
C GLY A 356 -0.51 28.38 -0.68
N GLU A 357 -1.18 29.34 -0.04
CA GLU A 357 -1.30 29.43 1.43
C GLU A 357 -2.05 28.22 2.01
N THR A 358 -3.10 27.75 1.32
CA THR A 358 -3.82 26.55 1.70
C THR A 358 -2.88 25.33 1.71
N LEU A 359 -2.07 25.14 0.66
CA LEU A 359 -1.12 24.03 0.59
C LEU A 359 0.00 24.16 1.63
N GLU A 360 0.56 25.35 1.86
CA GLU A 360 1.55 25.56 2.93
C GLU A 360 1.01 25.17 4.30
N ARG A 361 -0.24 25.52 4.60
CA ARG A 361 -0.91 25.11 5.83
C ARG A 361 -1.04 23.60 5.91
N LEU A 362 -1.39 22.90 4.83
CA LEU A 362 -1.48 21.44 4.80
C LEU A 362 -0.13 20.78 5.01
N PHE A 363 0.96 21.27 4.40
CA PHE A 363 2.32 20.81 4.68
C PHE A 363 2.66 20.96 6.17
N GLY A 364 2.26 22.06 6.80
CA GLY A 364 2.37 22.26 8.25
C GLY A 364 1.62 21.18 9.03
N ILE A 365 0.38 20.89 8.67
CA ILE A 365 -0.43 19.83 9.31
C ILE A 365 0.24 18.46 9.17
N VAL A 366 0.80 18.12 8.01
CA VAL A 366 1.53 16.85 7.83
C VAL A 366 2.74 16.79 8.77
N CYS A 367 3.55 17.85 8.85
CA CYS A 367 4.70 17.88 9.75
C CYS A 367 4.29 17.71 11.23
N ASP A 368 3.22 18.37 11.66
CA ASP A 368 2.71 18.23 13.03
C ASP A 368 2.15 16.84 13.33
N MET A 369 1.48 16.23 12.34
CA MET A 369 0.87 14.92 12.45
C MET A 369 1.91 13.81 12.65
N TYR A 370 3.06 13.92 12.00
CA TYR A 370 4.11 12.90 12.02
C TYR A 370 5.28 13.23 12.97
N ALA A 371 5.24 14.34 13.71
CA ALA A 371 6.34 14.80 14.56
C ALA A 371 6.84 13.79 15.61
N GLY A 372 5.95 12.87 16.07
CA GLY A 372 6.29 11.80 16.99
C GLY A 372 6.85 10.52 16.35
N THR A 373 6.74 10.41 15.02
CA THR A 373 7.06 9.16 14.29
C THR A 373 8.20 9.37 13.29
N TYR A 374 8.17 10.47 12.54
CA TYR A 374 9.14 10.79 11.48
C TYR A 374 9.61 12.22 11.61
N ALA A 375 10.93 12.43 11.49
CA ALA A 375 11.54 13.76 11.50
C ALA A 375 11.39 14.42 10.11
N LEU A 376 10.22 15.05 9.85
CA LEU A 376 9.99 15.79 8.61
C LEU A 376 10.68 17.16 8.65
N ASP A 377 11.40 17.49 7.58
CA ASP A 377 12.08 18.79 7.42
C ASP A 377 11.11 19.86 6.91
N ARG A 378 10.38 20.49 7.83
CA ARG A 378 9.38 21.53 7.52
C ARG A 378 9.93 22.69 6.69
N GLU A 379 11.13 23.19 7.02
CA GLU A 379 11.70 24.34 6.32
C GLU A 379 12.04 23.99 4.88
N ARG A 380 12.66 22.84 4.68
CA ARG A 380 12.96 22.32 3.35
C ARG A 380 11.70 22.06 2.54
N ILE A 381 10.68 21.41 3.13
CA ILE A 381 9.39 21.14 2.48
C ILE A 381 8.78 22.43 1.95
N LEU A 382 8.65 23.45 2.80
CA LEU A 382 8.04 24.72 2.40
C LEU A 382 8.90 25.47 1.36
N SER A 383 10.23 25.44 1.48
CA SER A 383 11.14 26.07 0.53
C SER A 383 11.01 25.45 -0.86
N VAL A 384 11.04 24.11 -0.96
CA VAL A 384 10.90 23.37 -2.23
C VAL A 384 9.53 23.61 -2.85
N PHE A 385 8.46 23.54 -2.03
CA PHE A 385 7.11 23.80 -2.52
C PHE A 385 6.96 25.22 -3.08
N ARG A 386 7.40 26.25 -2.34
CA ARG A 386 7.34 27.66 -2.78
C ARG A 386 8.07 27.87 -4.11
N GLY A 387 9.25 27.28 -4.24
CA GLY A 387 10.04 27.36 -5.47
C GLY A 387 9.32 26.75 -6.68
N GLU A 388 8.72 25.56 -6.53
CA GLU A 388 8.00 24.90 -7.62
C GLU A 388 6.64 25.58 -7.90
N ASN A 389 5.92 26.06 -6.87
CA ASN A 389 4.68 26.81 -7.02
C ASN A 389 4.89 28.09 -7.84
N GLN A 390 5.97 28.87 -7.54
CA GLN A 390 6.30 30.08 -8.30
C GLN A 390 6.63 29.76 -9.76
N LYS A 391 7.47 28.74 -10.01
CA LYS A 391 7.80 28.30 -11.38
C LYS A 391 6.57 27.86 -12.16
N PHE A 392 5.69 27.12 -11.53
CA PHE A 392 4.47 26.62 -12.19
C PHE A 392 3.50 27.76 -12.51
N ARG A 393 3.32 28.73 -11.59
CA ARG A 393 2.50 29.92 -11.85
C ARG A 393 3.02 30.74 -13.03
N ASN A 394 4.33 30.97 -13.09
CA ASN A 394 4.94 31.69 -14.22
C ASN A 394 4.67 30.99 -15.55
N THR A 395 4.82 29.64 -15.60
CA THR A 395 4.52 28.83 -16.79
C THR A 395 3.07 28.97 -17.25
N LEU A 396 2.11 29.00 -16.31
CA LEU A 396 0.68 29.13 -16.63
C LEU A 396 0.36 30.52 -17.13
N ILE A 397 0.95 31.57 -16.57
CA ILE A 397 0.77 32.95 -17.03
C ILE A 397 1.34 33.12 -18.45
N GLU A 398 2.56 32.63 -18.71
CA GLU A 398 3.17 32.67 -20.04
C GLU A 398 2.36 31.89 -21.07
N GLY A 399 1.83 30.71 -20.71
CA GLY A 399 0.95 29.91 -21.57
C GLY A 399 -0.36 30.61 -21.90
N ALA A 400 -0.98 31.32 -20.95
CA ALA A 400 -2.18 32.11 -21.18
C ALA A 400 -1.94 33.28 -22.15
N PHE A 401 -0.84 34.01 -21.97
CA PHE A 401 -0.47 35.09 -22.90
C PHE A 401 -0.20 34.60 -24.32
N CYS A 402 0.42 33.42 -24.48
CA CYS A 402 0.64 32.83 -25.81
C CYS A 402 -0.68 32.44 -26.50
N MET A 403 -1.69 32.01 -25.77
CA MET A 403 -3.00 31.67 -26.35
C MET A 403 -3.82 32.92 -26.73
N GLU A 404 -3.77 33.99 -25.93
CA GLU A 404 -4.40 35.28 -26.26
C GLU A 404 -3.73 35.97 -27.46
N ALA A 405 -2.42 35.79 -27.67
CA ALA A 405 -1.69 36.35 -28.78
C ALA A 405 -1.84 35.57 -30.12
N ALA A 406 -2.37 34.34 -30.05
CA ALA A 406 -2.57 33.45 -31.20
C ALA A 406 -4.02 33.42 -31.70
N GLY A 407 -4.98 34.05 -31.00
CA GLY A 407 -6.39 34.22 -31.39
C GLY A 407 -6.69 35.62 -31.80
#